data_746f87ac8ff48f3be13bd62d8a1a66a8
#
_entry.id   746f87ac8ff48f3be13bd62d8a1a66a8
#
_cell.length_a   1.000
_cell.length_b   1.000
_cell.length_c   1.000
_cell.angle_alpha   90.00
_cell.angle_beta   90.00
_cell.angle_gamma   90.00
#
_symmetry.space_group_name_H-M   'P 1'
#
loop_
_entity.id
_entity.type
_entity.pdbx_description
1 polymer ?
#
loop_
_entity_poly.entity_id
_entity_poly.type
_entity_poly.pdbx_seq_one_letter_code
_entity_poly.pdbx_strand_id
1 'polypeptide(L)'
;VTKIPRFTFEKFSSSAAVLGTSMKSVGEAMAIGRNFKESLQKALVSLETGFSGLDQIFNLNTKEIRKKLKENIPNKILLVGEAIRKKINLKDINKLSKIDPWFLNQIKEIIDNEIKIKKKGLPKNFNEFNYIKSIGFSDKKLSELTNTSESLIRKKRTALKVLPVYKKVDTCAAEFKSFTPYMYSTYQRNFSYNSECEADPSSKNKIIILGGGPNRIGQGIEFDYCCCQASFALKEAKYETIMVNCNPETVSTDYDTSDRLYFEPLIDEYVFNIIKREKSKGNVKGVITQFGGQTPIKLAKFLHENKLPILGTQYASIDLAEDRDRFRNLLNKLNLKQAESGIARSFSQAVSYTHLRAHETRF
;
A
#
# COMPACT_ATOMS: atom_id res chain seq x y z
N VAL A 1 9.52 11.25 -7.36
CA VAL A 1 8.73 11.12 -6.13
C VAL A 1 7.31 11.59 -6.39
N THR A 2 6.33 10.84 -5.89
CA THR A 2 4.91 11.22 -5.93
C THR A 2 4.34 11.19 -4.51
N LYS A 3 3.74 12.29 -4.07
CA LYS A 3 2.97 12.39 -2.82
C LYS A 3 1.49 12.50 -3.18
N ILE A 4 0.64 11.71 -2.53
CA ILE A 4 -0.81 11.77 -2.73
C ILE A 4 -1.48 11.92 -1.36
N PRO A 5 -2.30 12.97 -1.16
CA PRO A 5 -3.05 13.14 0.08
C PRO A 5 -4.16 12.09 0.21
N ARG A 6 -4.42 11.67 1.42
CA ARG A 6 -5.52 10.80 1.79
C ARG A 6 -6.70 11.63 2.29
N PHE A 7 -7.89 11.34 1.74
CA PHE A 7 -9.15 11.94 2.17
C PHE A 7 -10.08 10.85 2.72
N THR A 8 -10.93 11.23 3.68
CA THR A 8 -11.90 10.33 4.34
C THR A 8 -13.26 11.00 4.46
N PHE A 9 -13.73 11.58 3.35
CA PHE A 9 -15.05 12.25 3.30
C PHE A 9 -16.20 11.31 3.65
N GLU A 10 -16.03 10.01 3.45
CA GLU A 10 -17.01 8.98 3.79
C GLU A 10 -17.34 8.93 5.29
N LYS A 11 -16.46 9.42 6.15
CA LYS A 11 -16.69 9.53 7.59
C LYS A 11 -17.42 10.81 8.01
N PHE A 12 -17.59 11.76 7.10
CA PHE A 12 -18.20 13.07 7.34
C PHE A 12 -19.29 13.34 6.30
N SER A 13 -20.44 12.72 6.45
CA SER A 13 -21.56 12.78 5.50
C SER A 13 -22.08 14.20 5.23
N SER A 14 -21.91 15.13 6.18
CA SER A 14 -22.29 16.55 6.05
C SER A 14 -21.23 17.38 5.30
N SER A 15 -20.04 16.85 5.04
CA SER A 15 -18.98 17.59 4.37
C SER A 15 -18.99 17.36 2.85
N ALA A 16 -19.04 18.43 2.09
CA ALA A 16 -18.92 18.33 0.63
C ALA A 16 -17.51 17.85 0.23
N ALA A 17 -17.44 16.81 -0.61
CA ALA A 17 -16.21 16.26 -1.14
C ALA A 17 -15.61 17.15 -2.25
N VAL A 18 -15.45 18.45 -1.97
CA VAL A 18 -14.86 19.46 -2.86
C VAL A 18 -13.66 20.07 -2.16
N LEU A 19 -12.53 20.13 -2.87
CA LEU A 19 -11.28 20.69 -2.36
C LEU A 19 -11.28 22.22 -2.57
N GLY A 20 -10.74 22.92 -1.59
CA GLY A 20 -10.61 24.37 -1.56
C GLY A 20 -9.29 24.80 -0.90
N THR A 21 -9.26 25.99 -0.32
CA THR A 21 -8.08 26.53 0.36
C THR A 21 -7.87 25.97 1.76
N SER A 22 -8.91 25.39 2.39
CA SER A 22 -8.79 24.71 3.70
C SER A 22 -8.27 23.29 3.54
N MET A 23 -7.41 22.85 4.47
CA MET A 23 -6.91 21.47 4.53
C MET A 23 -8.05 20.50 4.83
N LYS A 24 -8.20 19.47 4.00
CA LYS A 24 -9.21 18.41 4.14
C LYS A 24 -8.61 17.00 4.11
N SER A 25 -7.31 16.90 3.86
CA SER A 25 -6.59 15.63 3.95
C SER A 25 -6.36 15.24 5.40
N VAL A 26 -6.31 13.94 5.66
CA VAL A 26 -6.07 13.39 7.01
C VAL A 26 -4.69 12.75 7.12
N GLY A 27 -4.00 12.58 6.01
CA GLY A 27 -2.67 12.02 5.90
C GLY A 27 -2.25 11.98 4.43
N GLU A 28 -1.09 11.43 4.18
CA GLU A 28 -0.56 11.29 2.83
C GLU A 28 0.31 10.04 2.68
N ALA A 29 0.46 9.59 1.46
CA ALA A 29 1.43 8.58 1.09
C ALA A 29 2.46 9.17 0.12
N MET A 30 3.72 8.78 0.30
CA MET A 30 4.79 9.08 -0.63
C MET A 30 5.28 7.79 -1.30
N ALA A 31 5.60 7.87 -2.57
CA ALA A 31 6.24 6.78 -3.29
C ALA A 31 7.38 7.28 -4.16
N ILE A 32 8.42 6.47 -4.23
CA ILE A 32 9.64 6.74 -4.99
C ILE A 32 9.73 5.72 -6.12
N GLY A 33 10.10 6.17 -7.31
CA GLY A 33 10.30 5.35 -8.49
C GLY A 33 11.28 5.99 -9.45
N ARG A 34 11.72 5.26 -10.46
CA ARG A 34 12.63 5.76 -11.50
C ARG A 34 11.90 6.58 -12.57
N ASN A 35 10.59 6.48 -12.63
CA ASN A 35 9.74 7.27 -13.52
C ASN A 35 8.41 7.63 -12.83
N PHE A 36 7.70 8.60 -13.39
CA PHE A 36 6.43 9.10 -12.83
C PHE A 36 5.35 8.01 -12.77
N LYS A 37 5.25 7.15 -13.78
CA LYS A 37 4.24 6.09 -13.83
C LYS A 37 4.40 5.11 -12.67
N GLU A 38 5.63 4.70 -12.40
CA GLU A 38 5.98 3.81 -11.28
C GLU A 38 5.64 4.47 -9.94
N SER A 39 6.11 5.70 -9.70
CA SER A 39 5.86 6.39 -8.44
C SER A 39 4.38 6.72 -8.23
N LEU A 40 3.63 7.08 -9.29
CA LEU A 40 2.19 7.35 -9.21
C LEU A 40 1.41 6.10 -8.80
N GLN A 41 1.65 4.97 -9.47
CA GLN A 41 0.93 3.73 -9.15
C GLN A 41 1.26 3.20 -7.76
N LYS A 42 2.54 3.25 -7.35
CA LYS A 42 2.94 2.94 -5.98
C LYS A 42 2.26 3.85 -4.95
N ALA A 43 2.20 5.16 -5.19
CA ALA A 43 1.57 6.10 -4.27
C ALA A 43 0.06 5.82 -4.10
N LEU A 44 -0.65 5.48 -5.19
CA LEU A 44 -2.05 5.10 -5.14
C LEU A 44 -2.27 3.82 -4.31
N VAL A 45 -1.42 2.82 -4.48
CA VAL A 45 -1.45 1.58 -3.67
C VAL A 45 -1.17 1.88 -2.20
N SER A 46 -0.25 2.79 -1.91
CA SER A 46 0.15 3.16 -0.54
C SER A 46 -0.92 3.92 0.24
N LEU A 47 -1.96 4.44 -0.40
CA LEU A 47 -3.05 5.16 0.28
C LEU A 47 -3.89 4.29 1.21
N GLU A 48 -3.79 2.96 1.14
CA GLU A 48 -4.57 2.04 1.96
C GLU A 48 -6.10 2.21 1.81
N THR A 49 -6.54 2.62 0.63
CA THR A 49 -7.95 2.80 0.24
C THR A 49 -8.50 1.63 -0.58
N GLY A 50 -7.71 0.55 -0.69
CA GLY A 50 -8.05 -0.64 -1.48
C GLY A 50 -7.62 -0.59 -2.93
N PHE A 51 -7.11 0.55 -3.41
CA PHE A 51 -6.66 0.70 -4.81
C PHE A 51 -5.44 -0.17 -5.10
N SER A 52 -5.44 -0.74 -6.29
CA SER A 52 -4.31 -1.50 -6.86
C SER A 52 -3.48 -0.69 -7.87
N GLY A 53 -3.88 0.56 -8.12
CA GLY A 53 -3.30 1.51 -9.06
C GLY A 53 -4.32 2.56 -9.52
N LEU A 54 -4.34 2.88 -10.80
CA LEU A 54 -5.36 3.75 -11.41
C LEU A 54 -6.69 3.00 -11.62
N ASP A 55 -7.39 2.72 -10.52
CA ASP A 55 -8.60 1.90 -10.55
C ASP A 55 -9.83 2.65 -11.07
N GLN A 56 -10.81 1.89 -11.55
CA GLN A 56 -12.11 2.40 -11.99
C GLN A 56 -13.05 2.48 -10.79
N ILE A 57 -13.27 3.68 -10.26
CA ILE A 57 -14.18 3.91 -9.13
C ILE A 57 -15.44 4.69 -9.52
N PHE A 58 -15.50 5.18 -10.77
CA PHE A 58 -16.60 6.00 -11.23
C PHE A 58 -17.46 5.24 -12.26
N ASN A 59 -18.74 5.15 -11.97
CA ASN A 59 -19.72 4.68 -12.96
C ASN A 59 -20.45 5.90 -13.58
N LEU A 60 -19.72 6.65 -14.42
CA LEU A 60 -20.17 7.90 -15.02
C LEU A 60 -20.17 7.82 -16.55
N ASN A 61 -21.11 8.49 -17.17
CA ASN A 61 -21.08 8.69 -18.62
C ASN A 61 -20.10 9.82 -19.02
N THR A 62 -19.82 9.95 -20.31
CA THR A 62 -18.84 10.93 -20.84
C THR A 62 -19.20 12.39 -20.51
N LYS A 63 -20.49 12.73 -20.47
CA LYS A 63 -20.98 14.09 -20.15
C LYS A 63 -20.73 14.42 -18.67
N GLU A 64 -21.01 13.49 -17.79
CA GLU A 64 -20.76 13.61 -16.34
C GLU A 64 -19.25 13.72 -16.03
N ILE A 65 -18.43 12.90 -16.68
CA ILE A 65 -16.97 12.98 -16.55
C ILE A 65 -16.47 14.37 -16.94
N ARG A 66 -16.92 14.91 -18.09
CA ARG A 66 -16.54 16.26 -18.54
C ARG A 66 -16.95 17.34 -17.54
N LYS A 67 -18.11 17.20 -16.89
CA LYS A 67 -18.56 18.12 -15.84
C LYS A 67 -17.64 18.03 -14.62
N LYS A 68 -17.42 16.82 -14.09
CA LYS A 68 -16.60 16.58 -12.88
C LYS A 68 -15.12 16.89 -13.05
N LEU A 69 -14.56 16.81 -14.25
CA LEU A 69 -13.17 17.23 -14.53
C LEU A 69 -12.92 18.70 -14.23
N LYS A 70 -13.95 19.57 -14.28
CA LYS A 70 -13.85 20.99 -13.92
C LYS A 70 -13.83 21.22 -12.41
N GLU A 71 -14.33 20.26 -11.64
CA GLU A 71 -14.47 20.37 -10.19
C GLU A 71 -13.16 19.98 -9.47
N ASN A 72 -12.91 20.54 -8.30
CA ASN A 72 -11.78 20.16 -7.46
C ASN A 72 -12.21 19.01 -6.51
N ILE A 73 -12.19 17.78 -7.02
CA ILE A 73 -12.57 16.58 -6.28
C ILE A 73 -11.34 15.78 -5.82
N PRO A 74 -11.42 15.08 -4.69
CA PRO A 74 -10.28 14.33 -4.11
C PRO A 74 -9.64 13.32 -5.05
N ASN A 75 -10.47 12.57 -5.79
CA ASN A 75 -10.01 11.49 -6.66
C ASN A 75 -9.89 11.90 -8.14
N LYS A 76 -9.59 13.19 -8.39
CA LYS A 76 -9.49 13.72 -9.77
C LYS A 76 -8.56 12.93 -10.66
N ILE A 77 -7.43 12.40 -10.12
CA ILE A 77 -6.47 11.61 -10.90
C ILE A 77 -7.09 10.30 -11.42
N LEU A 78 -7.93 9.65 -10.63
CA LEU A 78 -8.67 8.44 -11.04
C LEU A 78 -9.74 8.76 -12.08
N LEU A 79 -10.39 9.93 -11.96
CA LEU A 79 -11.34 10.42 -12.95
C LEU A 79 -10.67 10.72 -14.31
N VAL A 80 -9.42 11.23 -14.30
CA VAL A 80 -8.61 11.38 -15.51
C VAL A 80 -8.35 10.03 -16.17
N GLY A 81 -7.98 9.01 -15.38
CA GLY A 81 -7.83 7.65 -15.89
C GLY A 81 -9.11 7.13 -16.56
N GLU A 82 -10.27 7.37 -15.93
CA GLU A 82 -11.58 6.99 -16.49
C GLU A 82 -11.92 7.76 -17.78
N ALA A 83 -11.60 9.06 -17.83
CA ALA A 83 -11.77 9.87 -19.03
C ALA A 83 -10.98 9.31 -20.22
N ILE A 84 -9.75 8.87 -19.98
CA ILE A 84 -8.89 8.28 -21.02
C ILE A 84 -9.45 6.91 -21.46
N ARG A 85 -9.91 6.06 -20.53
CA ARG A 85 -10.58 4.78 -20.87
C ARG A 85 -11.81 4.98 -21.75
N LYS A 86 -12.58 6.04 -21.49
CA LYS A 86 -13.74 6.48 -22.29
C LYS A 86 -13.36 7.21 -23.58
N LYS A 87 -12.05 7.26 -23.93
CA LYS A 87 -11.52 7.87 -25.17
C LYS A 87 -11.81 9.37 -25.30
N ILE A 88 -11.94 10.10 -24.20
CA ILE A 88 -11.99 11.57 -24.25
C ILE A 88 -10.61 12.07 -24.67
N ASN A 89 -10.59 13.05 -25.60
CA ASN A 89 -9.35 13.60 -26.13
C ASN A 89 -8.51 14.26 -25.03
N LEU A 90 -7.20 14.03 -25.03
CA LEU A 90 -6.28 14.61 -24.02
C LEU A 90 -6.31 16.15 -24.00
N LYS A 91 -6.49 16.81 -25.14
CA LYS A 91 -6.64 18.27 -25.20
C LYS A 91 -7.87 18.75 -24.42
N ASP A 92 -8.99 18.01 -24.53
CA ASP A 92 -10.20 18.32 -23.77
C ASP A 92 -9.98 18.07 -22.26
N ILE A 93 -9.33 16.95 -21.91
CA ILE A 93 -9.00 16.65 -20.52
C ILE A 93 -8.12 17.75 -19.92
N ASN A 94 -7.08 18.19 -20.62
CA ASN A 94 -6.21 19.30 -20.20
C ASN A 94 -7.02 20.59 -20.01
N LYS A 95 -7.85 20.97 -20.99
CA LYS A 95 -8.68 22.18 -20.91
C LYS A 95 -9.61 22.18 -19.70
N LEU A 96 -10.20 21.01 -19.37
CA LEU A 96 -11.17 20.87 -18.28
C LEU A 96 -10.52 20.71 -16.91
N SER A 97 -9.49 19.88 -16.81
CA SER A 97 -8.82 19.53 -15.55
C SER A 97 -7.71 20.49 -15.16
N LYS A 98 -7.14 21.23 -16.13
CA LYS A 98 -5.93 22.06 -16.01
C LYS A 98 -4.65 21.25 -15.67
N ILE A 99 -4.68 19.93 -15.81
CA ILE A 99 -3.50 19.08 -15.62
C ILE A 99 -2.63 19.19 -16.87
N ASP A 100 -1.32 19.36 -16.65
CA ASP A 100 -0.35 19.49 -17.73
C ASP A 100 -0.37 18.28 -18.67
N PRO A 101 -0.26 18.48 -19.99
CA PRO A 101 -0.28 17.42 -21.00
C PRO A 101 0.76 16.32 -20.79
N TRP A 102 1.91 16.65 -20.21
CA TRP A 102 2.95 15.66 -19.92
C TRP A 102 2.42 14.58 -18.96
N PHE A 103 1.78 14.98 -17.85
CA PHE A 103 1.18 14.03 -16.91
C PHE A 103 0.05 13.23 -17.55
N LEU A 104 -0.79 13.88 -18.36
CA LEU A 104 -1.88 13.20 -19.07
C LEU A 104 -1.36 12.12 -20.01
N ASN A 105 -0.24 12.36 -20.71
CA ASN A 105 0.41 11.35 -21.56
C ASN A 105 0.97 10.20 -20.74
N GLN A 106 1.58 10.45 -19.57
CA GLN A 106 2.05 9.38 -18.68
C GLN A 106 0.89 8.50 -18.19
N ILE A 107 -0.23 9.11 -17.80
CA ILE A 107 -1.43 8.38 -17.38
C ILE A 107 -2.02 7.59 -18.55
N LYS A 108 -2.05 8.18 -19.75
CA LYS A 108 -2.52 7.48 -20.96
C LYS A 108 -1.71 6.23 -21.24
N GLU A 109 -0.39 6.29 -21.10
CA GLU A 109 0.48 5.12 -21.30
C GLU A 109 0.18 3.99 -20.30
N ILE A 110 -0.13 4.32 -19.03
CA ILE A 110 -0.58 3.33 -18.06
C ILE A 110 -1.90 2.68 -18.54
N ILE A 111 -2.89 3.48 -18.93
CA ILE A 111 -4.21 2.99 -19.37
C ILE A 111 -4.10 2.16 -20.66
N ASP A 112 -3.28 2.58 -21.62
CA ASP A 112 -3.06 1.81 -22.86
C ASP A 112 -2.48 0.42 -22.56
N ASN A 113 -1.53 0.32 -21.61
CA ASN A 113 -0.99 -0.97 -21.18
C ASN A 113 -2.02 -1.78 -20.38
N GLU A 114 -2.85 -1.16 -19.53
CA GLU A 114 -3.97 -1.84 -18.87
C GLU A 114 -4.89 -2.50 -19.88
N ILE A 115 -5.31 -1.78 -20.92
CA ILE A 115 -6.17 -2.28 -21.99
C ILE A 115 -5.48 -3.43 -22.76
N LYS A 116 -4.19 -3.28 -23.04
CA LYS A 116 -3.39 -4.32 -23.71
C LYS A 116 -3.35 -5.61 -22.88
N ILE A 117 -3.11 -5.50 -21.56
CA ILE A 117 -3.04 -6.65 -20.65
C ILE A 117 -4.41 -7.33 -20.55
N LYS A 118 -5.50 -6.57 -20.39
CA LYS A 118 -6.86 -7.12 -20.38
C LYS A 118 -7.18 -7.93 -21.65
N LYS A 119 -6.72 -7.45 -22.81
CA LYS A 119 -6.98 -8.10 -24.10
C LYS A 119 -6.06 -9.30 -24.39
N LYS A 120 -4.76 -9.19 -24.08
CA LYS A 120 -3.73 -10.17 -24.50
C LYS A 120 -3.30 -11.11 -23.37
N GLY A 121 -3.71 -10.84 -22.14
CA GLY A 121 -3.23 -11.54 -20.93
C GLY A 121 -1.83 -11.08 -20.49
N LEU A 122 -1.25 -11.85 -19.57
CA LEU A 122 0.06 -11.58 -18.99
C LEU A 122 1.18 -11.67 -20.04
N PRO A 123 2.21 -10.81 -19.95
CA PRO A 123 3.43 -10.95 -20.73
C PRO A 123 4.07 -12.33 -20.58
N LYS A 124 4.67 -12.82 -21.68
CA LYS A 124 5.24 -14.17 -21.75
C LYS A 124 6.76 -14.21 -21.66
N ASN A 125 7.43 -13.07 -21.83
CA ASN A 125 8.89 -12.96 -21.81
C ASN A 125 9.36 -11.93 -20.79
N PHE A 126 10.66 -11.97 -20.49
CA PHE A 126 11.29 -11.07 -19.52
C PHE A 126 11.08 -9.58 -19.86
N ASN A 127 11.35 -9.18 -21.09
CA ASN A 127 11.38 -7.76 -21.47
C ASN A 127 10.00 -7.12 -21.33
N GLU A 128 8.96 -7.75 -21.84
CA GLU A 128 7.59 -7.26 -21.73
C GLU A 128 7.11 -7.24 -20.27
N PHE A 129 7.40 -8.30 -19.49
CA PHE A 129 6.97 -8.37 -18.11
C PHE A 129 7.70 -7.33 -17.25
N ASN A 130 9.02 -7.21 -17.45
CA ASN A 130 9.85 -6.23 -16.75
C ASN A 130 9.40 -4.80 -17.07
N TYR A 131 9.07 -4.50 -18.34
CA TYR A 131 8.51 -3.21 -18.73
C TYR A 131 7.21 -2.90 -17.99
N ILE A 132 6.26 -3.83 -17.94
CA ILE A 132 4.99 -3.63 -17.24
C ILE A 132 5.23 -3.36 -15.73
N LYS A 133 6.15 -4.11 -15.12
CA LYS A 133 6.53 -3.87 -13.72
C LYS A 133 7.23 -2.51 -13.53
N SER A 134 8.09 -2.10 -14.46
CA SER A 134 8.83 -0.84 -14.39
C SER A 134 7.95 0.42 -14.52
N ILE A 135 6.76 0.29 -15.04
CA ILE A 135 5.76 1.37 -15.06
C ILE A 135 4.74 1.27 -13.91
N GLY A 136 5.00 0.40 -12.92
CA GLY A 136 4.34 0.38 -11.62
C GLY A 136 3.14 -0.56 -11.47
N PHE A 137 2.86 -1.47 -12.41
CA PHE A 137 1.80 -2.47 -12.23
C PHE A 137 2.16 -3.44 -11.10
N SER A 138 1.39 -3.43 -10.01
CA SER A 138 1.54 -4.40 -8.92
C SER A 138 1.08 -5.80 -9.32
N ASP A 139 1.55 -6.82 -8.60
CA ASP A 139 1.09 -8.20 -8.81
C ASP A 139 -0.44 -8.28 -8.59
N LYS A 140 -0.98 -7.54 -7.62
CA LYS A 140 -2.42 -7.40 -7.37
C LYS A 140 -3.14 -6.81 -8.58
N LYS A 141 -2.66 -5.69 -9.14
CA LYS A 141 -3.28 -5.09 -10.32
C LYS A 141 -3.28 -6.03 -11.53
N LEU A 142 -2.17 -6.73 -11.74
CA LEU A 142 -2.07 -7.72 -12.81
C LEU A 142 -3.03 -8.90 -12.60
N SER A 143 -3.22 -9.36 -11.35
CA SER A 143 -4.18 -10.42 -11.02
C SER A 143 -5.61 -10.02 -11.36
N GLU A 144 -6.01 -8.79 -11.00
CA GLU A 144 -7.33 -8.22 -11.31
C GLU A 144 -7.56 -8.10 -12.83
N LEU A 145 -6.57 -7.57 -13.57
CA LEU A 145 -6.68 -7.38 -15.02
C LEU A 145 -6.77 -8.68 -15.80
N THR A 146 -6.21 -9.77 -15.30
CA THR A 146 -6.12 -11.06 -15.99
C THR A 146 -6.98 -12.15 -15.35
N ASN A 147 -7.75 -11.81 -14.32
CA ASN A 147 -8.58 -12.73 -13.54
C ASN A 147 -7.78 -13.97 -13.08
N THR A 148 -6.60 -13.75 -12.52
CA THR A 148 -5.71 -14.79 -12.01
C THR A 148 -5.32 -14.48 -10.55
N SER A 149 -4.70 -15.43 -9.84
CA SER A 149 -4.24 -15.15 -8.46
C SER A 149 -2.91 -14.39 -8.44
N GLU A 150 -2.72 -13.53 -7.43
CA GLU A 150 -1.44 -12.86 -7.18
C GLU A 150 -0.27 -13.86 -7.05
N SER A 151 -0.52 -15.00 -6.42
CA SER A 151 0.50 -16.05 -6.27
C SER A 151 0.97 -16.60 -7.62
N LEU A 152 0.06 -16.71 -8.60
CA LEU A 152 0.41 -17.12 -9.96
C LEU A 152 1.21 -16.05 -10.68
N ILE A 153 0.83 -14.76 -10.54
CA ILE A 153 1.61 -13.64 -11.08
C ILE A 153 3.03 -13.68 -10.54
N ARG A 154 3.17 -13.77 -9.21
CA ARG A 154 4.47 -13.85 -8.52
C ARG A 154 5.30 -15.04 -9.00
N LYS A 155 4.71 -16.23 -9.14
CA LYS A 155 5.40 -17.42 -9.67
C LYS A 155 5.90 -17.18 -11.10
N LYS A 156 5.06 -16.64 -11.99
CA LYS A 156 5.44 -16.38 -13.40
C LYS A 156 6.57 -15.37 -13.51
N ARG A 157 6.46 -14.20 -12.82
CA ARG A 157 7.52 -13.20 -12.89
C ARG A 157 8.85 -13.69 -12.29
N THR A 158 8.78 -14.48 -11.21
CA THR A 158 9.99 -15.07 -10.60
C THR A 158 10.65 -16.09 -11.53
N ALA A 159 9.87 -16.94 -12.19
CA ALA A 159 10.38 -17.87 -13.19
C ALA A 159 11.07 -17.15 -14.36
N LEU A 160 10.54 -16.01 -14.77
CA LEU A 160 11.14 -15.14 -15.80
C LEU A 160 12.28 -14.25 -15.25
N LYS A 161 12.69 -14.39 -13.96
CA LYS A 161 13.71 -13.56 -13.30
C LYS A 161 13.38 -12.05 -13.29
N VAL A 162 12.09 -11.70 -13.38
CA VAL A 162 11.61 -10.33 -13.23
C VAL A 162 11.51 -10.01 -11.73
N LEU A 163 12.59 -9.47 -11.19
CA LEU A 163 12.76 -9.14 -9.77
C LEU A 163 13.09 -7.65 -9.62
N PRO A 164 12.58 -6.98 -8.55
CA PRO A 164 12.94 -5.59 -8.30
C PRO A 164 14.38 -5.47 -7.85
N VAL A 165 15.02 -4.38 -8.20
CA VAL A 165 16.27 -3.92 -7.59
C VAL A 165 15.93 -2.80 -6.61
N TYR A 166 16.78 -2.63 -5.60
CA TYR A 166 16.63 -1.54 -4.62
C TYR A 166 17.69 -0.49 -4.87
N LYS A 167 17.25 0.77 -4.88
CA LYS A 167 18.09 1.94 -5.04
C LYS A 167 18.07 2.76 -3.75
N LYS A 168 19.20 3.37 -3.40
CA LYS A 168 19.26 4.35 -2.33
C LYS A 168 18.77 5.70 -2.82
N VAL A 169 18.12 6.44 -1.96
CA VAL A 169 17.77 7.83 -2.24
C VAL A 169 19.03 8.65 -2.18
N ASP A 170 19.40 9.26 -3.29
CA ASP A 170 20.52 10.19 -3.36
C ASP A 170 20.08 11.57 -2.86
N THR A 171 20.55 11.94 -1.68
CA THR A 171 20.28 13.23 -1.05
C THR A 171 21.32 14.29 -1.35
N CYS A 172 22.37 13.94 -2.10
CA CYS A 172 23.53 14.77 -2.36
C CYS A 172 23.70 15.11 -3.85
N ALA A 173 22.68 14.89 -4.69
CA ALA A 173 22.69 15.17 -6.13
C ALA A 173 23.91 14.56 -6.88
N ALA A 174 24.37 13.40 -6.45
CA ALA A 174 25.55 12.69 -6.93
C ALA A 174 26.90 13.44 -6.76
N GLU A 175 26.91 14.58 -6.07
CA GLU A 175 28.16 15.29 -5.75
C GLU A 175 28.98 14.55 -4.69
N PHE A 176 28.31 13.93 -3.72
CA PHE A 176 28.93 13.14 -2.66
C PHE A 176 28.20 11.81 -2.49
N LYS A 177 28.88 10.83 -1.91
CA LYS A 177 28.24 9.55 -1.58
C LYS A 177 27.17 9.74 -0.52
N SER A 178 25.92 9.41 -0.85
CA SER A 178 24.82 9.44 0.11
C SER A 178 24.91 8.25 1.07
N PHE A 179 24.84 8.53 2.38
CA PHE A 179 24.83 7.52 3.45
C PHE A 179 23.43 7.31 4.05
N THR A 180 22.39 7.96 3.52
CA THR A 180 21.03 7.81 4.02
C THR A 180 20.57 6.35 3.90
N PRO A 181 19.87 5.83 4.92
CA PRO A 181 19.36 4.46 4.92
C PRO A 181 18.16 4.24 4.00
N TYR A 182 17.71 5.28 3.29
CA TYR A 182 16.49 5.28 2.49
C TYR A 182 16.63 4.50 1.20
N MET A 183 15.77 3.49 1.04
CA MET A 183 15.74 2.65 -0.14
C MET A 183 14.34 2.57 -0.74
N TYR A 184 14.28 2.38 -2.05
CA TYR A 184 13.06 2.10 -2.78
C TYR A 184 13.30 1.03 -3.84
N SER A 185 12.29 0.24 -4.15
CA SER A 185 12.37 -0.76 -5.21
C SER A 185 12.06 -0.16 -6.57
N THR A 186 12.64 -0.74 -7.62
CA THR A 186 12.28 -0.45 -9.01
C THR A 186 12.55 -1.67 -9.88
N TYR A 187 11.81 -1.79 -10.97
CA TYR A 187 12.09 -2.77 -12.04
C TYR A 187 12.78 -2.12 -13.22
N GLN A 188 12.92 -0.80 -13.23
CA GLN A 188 13.68 -0.10 -14.27
C GLN A 188 15.17 -0.23 -13.98
N ARG A 189 15.87 -1.02 -14.79
CA ARG A 189 17.29 -1.27 -14.71
C ARG A 189 17.92 -1.33 -16.10
N ASN A 190 19.16 -0.90 -16.21
CA ASN A 190 19.92 -0.86 -17.46
C ASN A 190 20.88 -2.05 -17.57
N PHE A 191 21.29 -2.63 -16.42
CA PHE A 191 22.30 -3.68 -16.32
C PHE A 191 21.74 -4.91 -15.60
N SER A 192 22.62 -5.81 -15.19
CA SER A 192 22.23 -7.00 -14.45
C SER A 192 21.69 -6.66 -13.05
N TYR A 193 20.85 -7.54 -12.50
CA TYR A 193 20.29 -7.42 -11.16
C TYR A 193 21.36 -7.16 -10.08
N ASN A 194 22.47 -7.91 -10.13
CA ASN A 194 23.50 -7.83 -9.09
C ASN A 194 24.28 -6.51 -9.10
N SER A 195 24.50 -5.91 -10.28
CA SER A 195 25.24 -4.66 -10.42
C SER A 195 24.39 -3.43 -10.10
N GLU A 196 23.07 -3.54 -10.13
CA GLU A 196 22.19 -2.40 -9.92
C GLU A 196 21.50 -2.35 -8.55
N CYS A 197 21.51 -3.44 -7.79
CA CYS A 197 20.83 -3.48 -6.51
C CYS A 197 21.74 -2.92 -5.40
N GLU A 198 21.39 -1.75 -4.89
CA GLU A 198 22.13 -1.01 -3.86
C GLU A 198 21.73 -1.38 -2.42
N ALA A 199 20.82 -2.35 -2.25
CA ALA A 199 20.40 -2.75 -0.91
C ALA A 199 21.54 -3.31 -0.05
N ASP A 200 22.49 -4.02 -0.66
CA ASP A 200 23.65 -4.64 0.01
C ASP A 200 23.36 -5.12 1.45
N PRO A 201 22.61 -6.23 1.60
CA PRO A 201 22.23 -6.73 2.91
C PRO A 201 23.44 -7.14 3.75
N SER A 202 23.44 -6.83 5.05
CA SER A 202 24.47 -7.24 5.99
C SER A 202 24.38 -8.72 6.36
N SER A 203 25.40 -9.27 6.99
CA SER A 203 25.40 -10.63 7.56
C SER A 203 24.81 -10.72 8.96
N LYS A 204 24.32 -9.60 9.53
CA LYS A 204 23.78 -9.53 10.89
C LYS A 204 22.47 -10.28 11.06
N ASN A 205 22.06 -10.46 12.32
CA ASN A 205 20.70 -10.82 12.68
C ASN A 205 19.80 -9.58 12.51
N LYS A 206 18.69 -9.74 11.81
CA LYS A 206 17.82 -8.63 11.38
C LYS A 206 16.40 -8.82 11.86
N ILE A 207 15.74 -7.73 12.18
CA ILE A 207 14.32 -7.70 12.47
C ILE A 207 13.68 -6.62 11.61
N ILE A 208 12.56 -6.97 10.98
CA ILE A 208 11.79 -6.05 10.13
C ILE A 208 10.60 -5.52 10.92
N ILE A 209 10.41 -4.21 10.92
CA ILE A 209 9.30 -3.50 11.55
C ILE A 209 8.43 -2.92 10.43
N LEU A 210 7.15 -3.27 10.41
CA LEU A 210 6.20 -2.71 9.46
C LEU A 210 5.50 -1.51 10.10
N GLY A 211 5.63 -0.34 9.47
CA GLY A 211 5.04 0.91 9.93
C GLY A 211 3.54 1.02 9.67
N GLY A 212 2.95 2.15 10.06
CA GLY A 212 1.50 2.38 10.02
C GLY A 212 0.94 2.76 8.65
N GLY A 213 1.80 3.09 7.67
CA GLY A 213 1.33 3.69 6.42
C GLY A 213 0.79 5.11 6.61
N PRO A 214 -0.06 5.63 5.72
CA PRO A 214 -0.61 6.97 5.81
C PRO A 214 -1.53 7.13 7.03
N ASN A 215 -1.49 8.29 7.65
CA ASN A 215 -2.36 8.60 8.79
C ASN A 215 -3.85 8.42 8.45
N ARG A 216 -4.63 8.06 9.47
CA ARG A 216 -6.08 7.85 9.37
C ARG A 216 -6.79 8.48 10.56
N ILE A 217 -8.04 8.85 10.38
CA ILE A 217 -8.90 9.22 11.50
C ILE A 217 -9.09 8.00 12.41
N GLY A 218 -8.79 8.18 13.70
CA GLY A 218 -8.83 7.12 14.70
C GLY A 218 -7.52 6.35 14.87
N GLN A 219 -6.45 6.73 14.17
CA GLN A 219 -5.09 6.30 14.45
C GLN A 219 -4.28 7.52 14.93
N GLY A 220 -3.69 7.42 16.11
CA GLY A 220 -2.84 8.45 16.64
C GLY A 220 -1.35 8.16 16.44
N ILE A 221 -0.52 9.00 17.01
CA ILE A 221 0.94 8.92 16.96
C ILE A 221 1.49 7.68 17.68
N GLU A 222 0.70 7.04 18.54
CA GLU A 222 1.10 5.86 19.33
C GLU A 222 1.63 4.71 18.45
N PHE A 223 1.08 4.51 17.27
CA PHE A 223 1.55 3.46 16.35
C PHE A 223 2.95 3.75 15.82
N ASP A 224 3.24 5.00 15.49
CA ASP A 224 4.57 5.40 15.04
C ASP A 224 5.57 5.38 16.20
N TYR A 225 5.17 5.87 17.36
CA TYR A 225 5.95 5.80 18.59
C TYR A 225 6.34 4.38 18.95
N CYS A 226 5.41 3.41 18.88
CA CYS A 226 5.70 2.01 19.12
C CYS A 226 6.72 1.44 18.12
N CYS A 227 6.64 1.82 16.84
CA CYS A 227 7.62 1.41 15.83
C CYS A 227 9.02 1.96 16.16
N CYS A 228 9.12 3.22 16.56
CA CYS A 228 10.39 3.85 16.95
C CYS A 228 10.99 3.18 18.19
N GLN A 229 10.20 3.00 19.25
CA GLN A 229 10.66 2.36 20.48
C GLN A 229 11.11 0.90 20.25
N ALA A 230 10.39 0.17 19.39
CA ALA A 230 10.81 -1.16 18.98
C ALA A 230 12.16 -1.14 18.25
N SER A 231 12.37 -0.17 17.35
CA SER A 231 13.64 -0.02 16.64
C SER A 231 14.79 0.24 17.62
N PHE A 232 14.61 1.15 18.58
CA PHE A 232 15.64 1.49 19.57
C PHE A 232 15.98 0.29 20.48
N ALA A 233 14.97 -0.36 21.06
CA ALA A 233 15.17 -1.55 21.89
C ALA A 233 15.88 -2.70 21.14
N LEU A 234 15.55 -2.91 19.86
CA LEU A 234 16.19 -3.92 19.04
C LEU A 234 17.65 -3.57 18.70
N LYS A 235 17.97 -2.29 18.47
CA LYS A 235 19.35 -1.82 18.31
C LYS A 235 20.17 -2.06 19.58
N GLU A 236 19.62 -1.77 20.76
CA GLU A 236 20.25 -2.09 22.04
C GLU A 236 20.51 -3.59 22.20
N ALA A 237 19.56 -4.42 21.76
CA ALA A 237 19.68 -5.89 21.72
C ALA A 237 20.60 -6.40 20.58
N LYS A 238 21.31 -5.51 19.88
CA LYS A 238 22.28 -5.83 18.81
C LYS A 238 21.68 -6.46 17.55
N TYR A 239 20.42 -6.23 17.28
CA TYR A 239 19.80 -6.54 15.99
C TYR A 239 19.96 -5.37 15.01
N GLU A 240 20.14 -5.68 13.72
CA GLU A 240 19.97 -4.69 12.66
C GLU A 240 18.47 -4.47 12.42
N THR A 241 18.03 -3.24 12.54
CA THR A 241 16.61 -2.87 12.39
C THR A 241 16.30 -2.42 10.98
N ILE A 242 15.21 -2.95 10.44
CA ILE A 242 14.73 -2.63 9.10
C ILE A 242 13.31 -2.11 9.21
N MET A 243 13.11 -0.83 8.87
CA MET A 243 11.80 -0.21 8.82
C MET A 243 11.23 -0.29 7.39
N VAL A 244 9.95 -0.59 7.26
CA VAL A 244 9.20 -0.49 6.00
C VAL A 244 7.99 0.39 6.22
N ASN A 245 7.92 1.53 5.54
CA ASN A 245 6.80 2.46 5.65
C ASN A 245 6.67 3.30 4.36
N CYS A 246 5.49 3.90 4.15
CA CYS A 246 5.21 4.80 3.02
C CYS A 246 4.69 6.18 3.46
N ASN A 247 4.70 6.47 4.75
CA ASN A 247 4.37 7.80 5.29
C ASN A 247 5.64 8.66 5.34
N PRO A 248 5.69 9.81 4.68
CA PRO A 248 6.88 10.66 4.66
C PRO A 248 6.99 11.59 5.88
N GLU A 249 5.93 11.70 6.67
CA GLU A 249 5.81 12.68 7.77
C GLU A 249 5.61 11.97 9.10
N THR A 250 6.56 11.10 9.45
CA THR A 250 6.51 10.35 10.70
C THR A 250 7.92 9.97 11.15
N VAL A 251 8.14 9.92 12.48
CA VAL A 251 9.47 9.70 13.09
C VAL A 251 10.05 8.33 12.75
N SER A 252 9.22 7.31 12.52
CA SER A 252 9.71 5.98 12.12
C SER A 252 10.42 5.99 10.77
N THR A 253 10.22 7.03 9.96
CA THR A 253 10.89 7.21 8.67
C THR A 253 12.05 8.21 8.72
N ASP A 254 12.43 8.70 9.89
CA ASP A 254 13.63 9.50 10.05
C ASP A 254 14.91 8.66 9.87
N TYR A 255 15.96 9.30 9.37
CA TYR A 255 17.20 8.63 8.96
C TYR A 255 17.95 7.94 10.09
N ASP A 256 17.71 8.30 11.33
CA ASP A 256 18.38 7.79 12.53
C ASP A 256 17.55 6.78 13.34
N THR A 257 16.27 6.61 13.00
CA THR A 257 15.34 5.71 13.73
C THR A 257 15.69 4.24 13.49
N SER A 258 15.97 3.83 12.26
CA SER A 258 16.33 2.45 11.92
C SER A 258 17.67 2.38 11.18
N ASP A 259 18.30 1.19 11.15
CA ASP A 259 19.53 1.01 10.39
C ASP A 259 19.27 1.01 8.88
N ARG A 260 18.09 0.58 8.47
CA ARG A 260 17.66 0.48 7.07
C ARG A 260 16.21 0.85 6.95
N LEU A 261 15.87 1.69 5.98
CA LEU A 261 14.50 2.09 5.71
C LEU A 261 14.14 1.80 4.24
N TYR A 262 13.04 1.08 4.05
CA TYR A 262 12.42 0.89 2.74
C TYR A 262 11.16 1.74 2.64
N PHE A 263 11.18 2.73 1.76
CA PHE A 263 10.01 3.52 1.39
C PHE A 263 9.20 2.75 0.35
N GLU A 264 8.27 1.91 0.83
CA GLU A 264 7.49 1.02 -0.02
C GLU A 264 6.05 0.86 0.47
N PRO A 265 5.12 0.55 -0.44
CA PRO A 265 3.77 0.17 -0.06
C PRO A 265 3.75 -1.04 0.88
N LEU A 266 2.90 -0.99 1.92
CA LEU A 266 2.75 -2.08 2.90
C LEU A 266 1.76 -3.14 2.38
N ILE A 267 2.11 -3.80 1.25
CA ILE A 267 1.36 -4.89 0.65
C ILE A 267 2.25 -6.12 0.40
N ASP A 268 1.62 -7.26 0.19
CA ASP A 268 2.25 -8.58 0.06
C ASP A 268 3.47 -8.60 -0.86
N GLU A 269 3.34 -8.03 -2.05
CA GLU A 269 4.41 -8.04 -3.06
C GLU A 269 5.68 -7.36 -2.57
N TYR A 270 5.55 -6.12 -2.08
CA TYR A 270 6.72 -5.30 -1.71
C TYR A 270 7.38 -5.84 -0.45
N VAL A 271 6.59 -6.16 0.57
CA VAL A 271 7.11 -6.72 1.83
C VAL A 271 7.80 -8.07 1.59
N PHE A 272 7.22 -8.94 0.77
CA PHE A 272 7.84 -10.22 0.41
C PHE A 272 9.19 -10.05 -0.30
N ASN A 273 9.26 -9.14 -1.26
CA ASN A 273 10.50 -8.88 -2.00
C ASN A 273 11.60 -8.31 -1.09
N ILE A 274 11.26 -7.42 -0.15
CA ILE A 274 12.18 -6.88 0.86
C ILE A 274 12.72 -8.02 1.73
N ILE A 275 11.84 -8.83 2.31
CA ILE A 275 12.24 -9.97 3.15
C ILE A 275 13.16 -10.92 2.38
N LYS A 276 12.79 -11.26 1.14
CA LYS A 276 13.60 -12.12 0.28
C LYS A 276 14.97 -11.53 0.00
N ARG A 277 15.04 -10.22 -0.25
CA ARG A 277 16.32 -9.52 -0.47
C ARG A 277 17.17 -9.52 0.80
N GLU A 278 16.59 -9.20 1.94
CA GLU A 278 17.32 -9.15 3.22
C GLU A 278 17.78 -10.55 3.69
N LYS A 279 17.01 -11.59 3.38
CA LYS A 279 17.41 -13.00 3.62
C LYS A 279 18.53 -13.50 2.70
N SER A 280 18.88 -12.78 1.63
CA SER A 280 19.97 -13.19 0.73
C SER A 280 21.35 -13.15 1.39
N LYS A 281 21.50 -12.40 2.49
CA LYS A 281 22.69 -12.33 3.32
C LYS A 281 22.29 -12.06 4.76
N GLY A 282 22.84 -12.82 5.70
CA GLY A 282 22.47 -12.71 7.12
C GLY A 282 21.16 -13.42 7.44
N ASN A 283 20.63 -13.16 8.63
CA ASN A 283 19.49 -13.88 9.17
C ASN A 283 18.35 -12.93 9.57
N VAL A 284 17.25 -12.95 8.83
CA VAL A 284 16.01 -12.27 9.22
C VAL A 284 15.29 -13.12 10.26
N LYS A 285 15.36 -12.71 11.53
CA LYS A 285 14.74 -13.41 12.67
C LYS A 285 13.22 -13.35 12.62
N GLY A 286 12.65 -12.25 12.12
CA GLY A 286 11.21 -12.12 11.95
C GLY A 286 10.74 -10.73 11.60
N VAL A 287 9.42 -10.59 11.53
CA VAL A 287 8.69 -9.39 11.14
C VAL A 287 7.74 -9.01 12.28
N ILE A 288 7.78 -7.75 12.71
CA ILE A 288 6.82 -7.18 13.65
C ILE A 288 5.69 -6.54 12.84
N THR A 289 4.46 -7.02 13.05
CA THR A 289 3.26 -6.60 12.30
C THR A 289 2.25 -5.81 13.14
N GLN A 290 2.45 -5.68 14.44
CA GLN A 290 1.42 -5.14 15.34
C GLN A 290 1.58 -3.65 15.63
N PHE A 291 2.80 -3.13 15.66
CA PHE A 291 3.07 -1.77 16.11
C PHE A 291 2.57 -0.69 15.12
N GLY A 292 2.49 -0.98 13.84
CA GLY A 292 1.95 -0.08 12.82
C GLY A 292 0.41 -0.06 12.73
N GLY A 293 -0.32 -0.67 13.67
CA GLY A 293 -1.78 -0.72 13.66
C GLY A 293 -2.36 -1.63 12.57
N GLN A 294 -3.53 -1.28 12.06
CA GLN A 294 -4.30 -2.13 11.15
C GLN A 294 -3.64 -2.38 9.78
N THR A 295 -2.76 -1.48 9.34
CA THR A 295 -2.10 -1.62 8.03
C THR A 295 -1.22 -2.87 7.97
N PRO A 296 -0.22 -3.04 8.85
CA PRO A 296 0.65 -4.21 8.80
C PRO A 296 -0.01 -5.49 9.32
N ILE A 297 -1.02 -5.41 10.19
CA ILE A 297 -1.77 -6.60 10.68
C ILE A 297 -2.40 -7.37 9.52
N LYS A 298 -2.89 -6.70 8.50
CA LYS A 298 -3.46 -7.34 7.29
C LYS A 298 -2.47 -8.27 6.59
N LEU A 299 -1.16 -8.05 6.74
CA LEU A 299 -0.11 -8.87 6.14
C LEU A 299 0.18 -10.15 6.95
N ALA A 300 -0.35 -10.28 8.18
CA ALA A 300 -0.04 -11.41 9.06
C ALA A 300 -0.41 -12.76 8.43
N LYS A 301 -1.57 -12.85 7.77
CA LYS A 301 -1.99 -14.05 7.03
C LYS A 301 -0.99 -14.43 5.95
N PHE A 302 -0.64 -13.46 5.10
CA PHE A 302 0.31 -13.67 4.01
C PHE A 302 1.69 -14.09 4.50
N LEU A 303 2.20 -13.48 5.57
CA LEU A 303 3.47 -13.85 6.18
C LEU A 303 3.44 -15.28 6.71
N HIS A 304 2.39 -15.66 7.41
CA HIS A 304 2.19 -17.01 7.93
C HIS A 304 2.14 -18.06 6.81
N GLU A 305 1.32 -17.86 5.78
CA GLU A 305 1.18 -18.76 4.63
C GLU A 305 2.50 -18.94 3.85
N ASN A 306 3.36 -17.91 3.83
CA ASN A 306 4.67 -17.97 3.19
C ASN A 306 5.80 -18.38 4.15
N LYS A 307 5.48 -18.90 5.36
CA LYS A 307 6.44 -19.37 6.38
C LYS A 307 7.47 -18.31 6.77
N LEU A 308 7.03 -17.04 6.81
CA LEU A 308 7.82 -15.91 7.27
C LEU A 308 7.52 -15.70 8.77
N PRO A 309 8.54 -15.71 9.65
CA PRO A 309 8.32 -15.64 11.07
C PRO A 309 7.74 -14.29 11.49
N ILE A 310 6.63 -14.32 12.23
CA ILE A 310 6.03 -13.16 12.87
C ILE A 310 6.53 -13.12 14.31
N LEU A 311 7.08 -11.98 14.74
CA LEU A 311 7.52 -11.76 16.11
C LEU A 311 6.39 -11.15 16.94
N GLY A 312 6.33 -11.54 18.21
CA GLY A 312 5.25 -11.18 19.13
C GLY A 312 4.08 -12.14 19.00
N THR A 313 2.87 -11.62 18.82
CA THR A 313 1.65 -12.42 18.73
C THR A 313 1.61 -13.23 17.42
N GLN A 314 1.39 -14.52 17.53
CA GLN A 314 1.31 -15.43 16.39
C GLN A 314 0.05 -15.19 15.56
N TYR A 315 0.10 -15.51 14.26
CA TYR A 315 -1.01 -15.31 13.32
C TYR A 315 -2.35 -15.87 13.83
N ALA A 316 -2.36 -17.08 14.39
CA ALA A 316 -3.60 -17.69 14.88
C ALA A 316 -4.30 -16.86 15.98
N SER A 317 -3.53 -16.21 16.85
CA SER A 317 -4.06 -15.32 17.88
C SER A 317 -4.49 -13.97 17.33
N ILE A 318 -3.76 -13.45 16.33
CA ILE A 318 -4.15 -12.23 15.61
C ILE A 318 -5.49 -12.44 14.88
N ASP A 319 -5.60 -13.53 14.14
CA ASP A 319 -6.80 -13.91 13.39
C ASP A 319 -8.02 -14.14 14.30
N LEU A 320 -7.78 -14.75 15.47
CA LEU A 320 -8.81 -14.93 16.49
C LEU A 320 -9.30 -13.57 17.06
N ALA A 321 -8.37 -12.65 17.32
CA ALA A 321 -8.69 -11.32 17.87
C ALA A 321 -9.39 -10.40 16.85
N GLU A 322 -9.05 -10.52 15.57
CA GLU A 322 -9.65 -9.71 14.50
C GLU A 322 -11.05 -10.20 14.08
N ASP A 323 -11.36 -11.49 14.30
CA ASP A 323 -12.70 -12.04 14.03
C ASP A 323 -13.63 -11.77 15.22
N ARG A 324 -14.58 -10.87 15.03
CA ARG A 324 -15.51 -10.42 16.09
C ARG A 324 -16.32 -11.57 16.73
N ASP A 325 -16.73 -12.57 15.96
CA ASP A 325 -17.52 -13.69 16.47
C ASP A 325 -16.67 -14.64 17.31
N ARG A 326 -15.50 -14.98 16.78
CA ARG A 326 -14.52 -15.83 17.49
C ARG A 326 -14.00 -15.15 18.76
N PHE A 327 -13.74 -13.84 18.69
CA PHE A 327 -13.29 -13.08 19.86
C PHE A 327 -14.38 -13.00 20.94
N ARG A 328 -15.62 -12.71 20.56
CA ARG A 328 -16.77 -12.72 21.49
C ARG A 328 -16.90 -14.08 22.20
N ASN A 329 -16.80 -15.17 21.45
CA ASN A 329 -16.89 -16.52 22.00
C ASN A 329 -15.72 -16.83 22.96
N LEU A 330 -14.50 -16.33 22.65
CA LEU A 330 -13.36 -16.39 23.54
C LEU A 330 -13.60 -15.66 24.87
N LEU A 331 -14.11 -14.42 24.81
CA LEU A 331 -14.42 -13.62 26.01
C LEU A 331 -15.48 -14.32 26.88
N ASN A 332 -16.53 -14.88 26.27
CA ASN A 332 -17.54 -15.65 26.99
C ASN A 332 -16.94 -16.88 27.66
N LYS A 333 -16.06 -17.63 26.96
CA LYS A 333 -15.37 -18.81 27.51
C LYS A 333 -14.48 -18.46 28.70
N LEU A 334 -13.90 -17.26 28.69
CA LEU A 334 -13.05 -16.76 29.77
C LEU A 334 -13.83 -16.04 30.87
N ASN A 335 -15.18 -16.00 30.81
CA ASN A 335 -16.04 -15.24 31.71
C ASN A 335 -15.66 -13.77 31.85
N LEU A 336 -15.13 -13.16 30.79
CA LEU A 336 -14.81 -11.72 30.75
C LEU A 336 -16.02 -10.90 30.35
N LYS A 337 -16.24 -9.79 31.05
CA LYS A 337 -17.33 -8.87 30.77
C LYS A 337 -17.14 -8.19 29.39
N GLN A 338 -18.19 -8.19 28.59
CA GLN A 338 -18.25 -7.46 27.31
C GLN A 338 -19.65 -6.85 27.15
N ALA A 339 -19.76 -5.86 26.28
CA ALA A 339 -21.06 -5.31 25.91
C ALA A 339 -21.89 -6.40 25.21
N GLU A 340 -23.18 -6.41 25.48
CA GLU A 340 -24.09 -7.29 24.73
C GLU A 340 -24.03 -6.97 23.25
N SER A 341 -23.79 -7.96 22.45
CA SER A 341 -23.57 -7.79 21.01
C SER A 341 -24.17 -8.95 20.22
N GLY A 342 -24.62 -8.66 19.01
CA GLY A 342 -25.07 -9.65 18.04
C GLY A 342 -24.35 -9.47 16.71
N ILE A 343 -24.33 -10.53 15.92
CA ILE A 343 -23.74 -10.53 14.58
C ILE A 343 -24.83 -10.79 13.57
N ALA A 344 -24.99 -9.87 12.63
CA ALA A 344 -25.88 -10.02 11.49
C ALA A 344 -25.04 -10.17 10.21
N ARG A 345 -25.28 -11.22 9.44
CA ARG A 345 -24.61 -11.49 8.16
C ARG A 345 -25.50 -11.17 6.95
N SER A 346 -26.72 -10.70 7.19
CA SER A 346 -27.66 -10.24 6.17
C SER A 346 -28.45 -9.05 6.69
N PHE A 347 -29.02 -8.26 5.79
CA PHE A 347 -29.89 -7.13 6.15
C PHE A 347 -31.10 -7.58 6.96
N SER A 348 -31.75 -8.70 6.58
CA SER A 348 -32.87 -9.27 7.33
C SER A 348 -32.49 -9.66 8.75
N GLN A 349 -31.34 -10.26 8.97
CA GLN A 349 -30.85 -10.56 10.32
C GLN A 349 -30.58 -9.31 11.14
N ALA A 350 -30.01 -8.25 10.52
CA ALA A 350 -29.76 -6.99 11.21
C ALA A 350 -31.09 -6.33 11.65
N VAL A 351 -32.10 -6.31 10.78
CA VAL A 351 -33.45 -5.78 11.10
C VAL A 351 -34.08 -6.58 12.22
N SER A 352 -34.10 -7.91 12.14
CA SER A 352 -34.65 -8.79 13.18
C SER A 352 -33.96 -8.56 14.53
N TYR A 353 -32.64 -8.50 14.56
CA TYR A 353 -31.90 -8.26 15.80
C TYR A 353 -32.19 -6.89 16.42
N THR A 354 -32.30 -5.84 15.60
CA THR A 354 -32.62 -4.48 16.07
C THR A 354 -34.03 -4.39 16.62
N HIS A 355 -35.02 -5.05 15.99
CA HIS A 355 -36.41 -5.07 16.46
C HIS A 355 -36.59 -5.87 17.75
N LEU A 356 -35.93 -7.02 17.90
CA LEU A 356 -35.94 -7.78 19.15
C LEU A 356 -35.46 -6.96 20.33
N ARG A 357 -34.33 -6.21 20.17
CA ARG A 357 -33.83 -5.35 21.24
C ARG A 357 -34.66 -4.12 21.53
N ALA A 358 -35.34 -3.53 20.54
CA ALA A 358 -36.21 -2.40 20.76
C ALA A 358 -37.43 -2.77 21.66
N HIS A 359 -37.82 -4.05 21.70
CA HIS A 359 -38.85 -4.55 22.60
C HIS A 359 -38.32 -4.82 24.03
N GLU A 360 -37.04 -5.17 24.21
CA GLU A 360 -36.45 -5.42 25.53
C GLU A 360 -36.10 -4.14 26.29
N THR A 361 -35.94 -2.99 25.63
CA THR A 361 -35.64 -1.69 26.27
C THR A 361 -36.87 -0.90 26.71
N ARG A 362 -38.07 -1.50 26.73
CA ARG A 362 -39.30 -0.88 27.18
C ARG A 362 -39.75 -1.31 28.57
N PHE A 363 -38.80 -1.61 29.47
CA PHE A 363 -39.10 -1.78 30.90
C PHE A 363 -38.22 -0.90 31.73
#